data_9f3fddd8e2e391d5f6fe342364d7f28d
#
_entry.id   9f3fddd8e2e391d5f6fe342364d7f28d
#
_cell.length_a   1.000
_cell.length_b   1.000
_cell.length_c   1.000
_cell.angle_alpha   90.00
_cell.angle_beta   90.00
_cell.angle_gamma   90.00
#
_symmetry.space_group_name_H-M   'P 1'
#
loop_
_entity.id
_entity.type
_entity.pdbx_description
1 polymer ?
#
loop_
_entity_poly.entity_id
_entity_poly.type
_entity_poly.pdbx_seq_one_letter_code
_entity_poly.pdbx_strand_id
1 'polypeptide(L)'
;TEILSMVTLVGIITMFGSTYWIMYGPKLYQHFAPFLKIFERKELIDKLNYHDQSLDYQIYLFGYNRTGYSILQSLERMKKSYLVIDHNPDVVIKLAKDGIHCKYGDAEDIELLAELKAEKVEMVISTIPDFDTNILIIDKIREVNKKAIIIITAHHLADALKFYEKGADYVILPHYISGDHA
;
A
#
# COMPACT_ATOMS: atom_id res chain seq x y z
N THR A 1 -11.43 43.74 -29.44
CA THR A 1 -12.27 43.54 -28.25
C THR A 1 -13.02 42.20 -28.29
N GLU A 2 -13.59 41.77 -29.41
CA GLU A 2 -14.38 40.53 -29.53
C GLU A 2 -13.56 39.27 -29.29
N ILE A 3 -12.32 39.21 -29.81
CA ILE A 3 -11.43 38.05 -29.58
C ILE A 3 -11.10 37.90 -28.10
N LEU A 4 -10.87 38.99 -27.40
CA LEU A 4 -10.55 38.94 -25.97
C LEU A 4 -11.75 38.41 -25.14
N SER A 5 -12.97 38.86 -25.47
CA SER A 5 -14.18 38.36 -24.77
C SER A 5 -14.47 36.90 -25.08
N MET A 6 -14.21 36.40 -26.29
CA MET A 6 -14.31 34.98 -26.64
C MET A 6 -13.30 34.15 -25.85
N VAL A 7 -12.04 34.56 -25.78
CA VAL A 7 -11.00 33.86 -25.03
C VAL A 7 -11.34 33.84 -23.55
N THR A 8 -11.81 34.95 -23.02
CA THR A 8 -12.23 35.00 -21.59
C THR A 8 -13.41 34.07 -21.31
N LEU A 9 -14.42 34.06 -22.21
CA LEU A 9 -15.58 33.18 -22.06
C LEU A 9 -15.19 31.70 -22.10
N VAL A 10 -14.33 31.30 -23.06
CA VAL A 10 -13.81 29.92 -23.14
C VAL A 10 -12.99 29.57 -21.91
N GLY A 11 -12.16 30.49 -21.42
CA GLY A 11 -11.38 30.29 -20.19
C GLY A 11 -12.27 30.06 -18.96
N ILE A 12 -13.34 30.85 -18.81
CA ILE A 12 -14.31 30.69 -17.71
C ILE A 12 -15.02 29.33 -17.81
N ILE A 13 -15.51 28.95 -18.99
CA ILE A 13 -16.22 27.68 -19.18
C ILE A 13 -15.29 26.48 -18.90
N THR A 14 -14.05 26.51 -19.39
CA THR A 14 -13.09 25.42 -19.15
C THR A 14 -12.67 25.33 -17.69
N MET A 15 -12.49 26.46 -17.01
CA MET A 15 -12.14 26.51 -15.59
C MET A 15 -13.26 25.94 -14.70
N PHE A 16 -14.49 26.35 -14.94
CA PHE A 16 -15.65 25.77 -14.24
C PHE A 16 -15.84 24.29 -14.55
N GLY A 17 -15.73 23.91 -15.83
CA GLY A 17 -15.87 22.53 -16.27
C GLY A 17 -14.83 21.61 -15.62
N SER A 18 -13.57 22.00 -15.60
CA SER A 18 -12.50 21.21 -14.98
C SER A 18 -12.66 21.12 -13.45
N THR A 19 -13.04 22.19 -12.79
CA THR A 19 -13.30 22.20 -11.34
C THR A 19 -14.42 21.25 -10.97
N TYR A 20 -15.53 21.27 -11.70
CA TYR A 20 -16.63 20.32 -11.50
C TYR A 20 -16.21 18.89 -11.74
N TRP A 21 -15.42 18.64 -12.80
CA TRP A 21 -14.93 17.30 -13.13
C TRP A 21 -14.03 16.72 -12.03
N ILE A 22 -13.15 17.54 -11.47
CA ILE A 22 -12.27 17.12 -10.37
C ILE A 22 -13.10 16.87 -9.09
N MET A 23 -14.00 17.78 -8.74
CA MET A 23 -14.80 17.69 -7.51
C MET A 23 -15.78 16.51 -7.51
N TYR A 24 -16.37 16.19 -8.66
CA TYR A 24 -17.32 15.09 -8.79
C TYR A 24 -16.71 13.83 -9.39
N GLY A 25 -15.43 13.84 -9.73
CA GLY A 25 -14.69 12.72 -10.33
C GLY A 25 -14.90 11.38 -9.62
N PRO A 26 -14.77 11.27 -8.30
CA PRO A 26 -14.99 10.02 -7.57
C PRO A 26 -16.43 9.50 -7.70
N LYS A 27 -17.44 10.38 -7.67
CA LYS A 27 -18.85 9.99 -7.84
C LYS A 27 -19.17 9.59 -9.28
N LEU A 28 -18.61 10.31 -10.25
CA LEU A 28 -18.70 9.97 -11.67
C LEU A 28 -18.04 8.62 -11.96
N TYR A 29 -16.86 8.37 -11.39
CA TYR A 29 -16.16 7.10 -11.53
C TYR A 29 -17.03 5.94 -11.01
N GLN A 30 -17.62 6.05 -9.82
CA GLN A 30 -18.51 5.01 -9.28
C GLN A 30 -19.70 4.71 -10.22
N HIS A 31 -20.24 5.72 -10.89
CA HIS A 31 -21.34 5.54 -11.82
C HIS A 31 -20.90 4.93 -13.15
N PHE A 32 -19.72 5.29 -13.66
CA PHE A 32 -19.17 4.79 -14.91
C PHE A 32 -18.28 3.56 -14.76
N ALA A 33 -17.88 3.19 -13.54
CA ALA A 33 -17.05 2.02 -13.25
C ALA A 33 -17.54 0.72 -13.90
N PRO A 34 -18.86 0.36 -13.88
CA PRO A 34 -19.32 -0.87 -14.52
C PRO A 34 -19.12 -0.86 -16.04
N PHE A 35 -19.15 0.31 -16.68
CA PHE A 35 -18.93 0.45 -18.13
C PHE A 35 -17.44 0.46 -18.46
N LEU A 36 -16.61 1.04 -17.60
CA LEU A 36 -15.16 1.08 -17.76
C LEU A 36 -14.48 -0.26 -17.50
N LYS A 37 -15.13 -1.19 -16.77
CA LYS A 37 -14.66 -2.57 -16.58
C LYS A 37 -14.43 -3.34 -17.89
N ILE A 38 -15.07 -2.93 -19.00
CA ILE A 38 -14.84 -3.52 -20.33
C ILE A 38 -13.41 -3.23 -20.83
N PHE A 39 -12.82 -2.10 -20.41
CA PHE A 39 -11.45 -1.69 -20.77
C PHE A 39 -10.41 -2.15 -19.73
N GLU A 40 -10.84 -2.69 -18.60
CA GLU A 40 -9.97 -3.17 -17.56
C GLU A 40 -9.31 -4.50 -17.98
N ARG A 41 -8.00 -4.49 -18.13
CA ARG A 41 -7.21 -5.69 -18.44
C ARG A 41 -7.10 -6.59 -17.19
N LYS A 42 -8.17 -7.28 -16.85
CA LYS A 42 -8.19 -8.25 -15.74
C LYS A 42 -7.07 -9.28 -15.79
N GLU A 43 -6.71 -9.74 -16.99
CA GLU A 43 -5.64 -10.73 -17.15
C GLU A 43 -4.26 -10.27 -16.63
N LEU A 44 -3.99 -8.96 -16.55
CA LEU A 44 -2.70 -8.48 -16.06
C LEU A 44 -2.66 -8.50 -14.53
N ILE A 45 -3.74 -8.11 -13.88
CA ILE A 45 -3.84 -8.05 -12.41
C ILE A 45 -3.87 -9.46 -11.82
N ASP A 46 -4.61 -10.39 -12.43
CA ASP A 46 -4.64 -11.78 -11.97
C ASP A 46 -3.30 -12.48 -12.15
N LYS A 47 -2.52 -12.12 -13.19
CA LYS A 47 -1.14 -12.61 -13.38
C LYS A 47 -0.13 -11.96 -12.42
N LEU A 48 -0.44 -10.80 -11.85
CA LEU A 48 0.39 -10.11 -10.87
C LEU A 48 0.22 -10.66 -9.44
N ASN A 49 -0.87 -11.39 -9.19
CA ASN A 49 -1.14 -11.96 -7.88
C ASN A 49 -0.63 -13.42 -7.84
N TYR A 50 0.61 -13.61 -7.41
CA TYR A 50 1.16 -14.94 -7.16
C TYR A 50 1.00 -15.29 -5.69
N HIS A 51 -0.25 -15.60 -5.31
CA HIS A 51 -0.56 -16.06 -3.96
C HIS A 51 -1.72 -17.05 -3.99
N ASP A 52 -1.72 -17.98 -3.08
CA ASP A 52 -2.83 -18.91 -2.88
C ASP A 52 -3.87 -18.26 -1.94
N GLN A 53 -5.04 -17.93 -2.48
CA GLN A 53 -6.13 -17.32 -1.71
C GLN A 53 -6.69 -18.26 -0.62
N SER A 54 -6.42 -19.56 -0.71
CA SER A 54 -6.81 -20.56 0.29
C SER A 54 -5.87 -20.60 1.49
N LEU A 55 -4.65 -20.07 1.38
CA LEU A 55 -3.68 -20.06 2.46
C LEU A 55 -3.94 -18.91 3.44
N ASP A 56 -3.91 -19.24 4.72
CA ASP A 56 -3.83 -18.25 5.78
C ASP A 56 -2.33 -17.91 5.98
N TYR A 57 -1.93 -16.70 5.57
CA TYR A 57 -0.56 -16.24 5.77
C TYR A 57 -0.37 -15.76 7.21
N GLN A 58 0.76 -16.17 7.79
CA GLN A 58 1.11 -15.78 9.16
C GLN A 58 1.74 -14.38 9.21
N ILE A 59 2.37 -13.95 8.12
CA ILE A 59 3.13 -12.69 8.08
C ILE A 59 2.74 -11.92 6.82
N TYR A 60 2.41 -10.63 6.99
CA TYR A 60 2.28 -9.69 5.87
C TYR A 60 3.47 -8.74 5.85
N LEU A 61 4.09 -8.57 4.68
CA LEU A 61 5.18 -7.64 4.44
C LEU A 61 4.74 -6.61 3.41
N PHE A 62 4.52 -5.37 3.85
CA PHE A 62 4.21 -4.23 2.99
C PHE A 62 5.48 -3.53 2.53
N GLY A 63 5.68 -3.46 1.22
CA GLY A 63 6.84 -2.87 0.55
C GLY A 63 8.02 -3.82 0.44
N TYR A 64 8.56 -3.93 -0.79
CA TYR A 64 9.74 -4.73 -1.11
C TYR A 64 10.87 -3.85 -1.65
N ASN A 65 11.23 -2.83 -0.86
CA ASN A 65 12.42 -2.02 -1.08
C ASN A 65 13.68 -2.69 -0.48
N ARG A 66 14.76 -1.94 -0.34
CA ARG A 66 16.02 -2.48 0.23
C ARG A 66 15.84 -3.07 1.64
N THR A 67 15.05 -2.43 2.49
CA THR A 67 14.74 -2.92 3.83
C THR A 67 13.84 -4.17 3.77
N GLY A 68 12.79 -4.13 2.93
CA GLY A 68 11.88 -5.26 2.70
C GLY A 68 12.60 -6.50 2.19
N TYR A 69 13.56 -6.35 1.27
CA TYR A 69 14.41 -7.45 0.81
C TYR A 69 15.17 -8.12 1.95
N SER A 70 15.82 -7.33 2.82
CA SER A 70 16.59 -7.87 3.96
C SER A 70 15.70 -8.58 4.97
N ILE A 71 14.48 -8.06 5.20
CA ILE A 71 13.48 -8.68 6.06
C ILE A 71 13.00 -9.99 5.45
N LEU A 72 12.68 -10.02 4.15
CA LEU A 72 12.23 -11.21 3.46
C LEU A 72 13.24 -12.37 3.59
N GLN A 73 14.53 -12.11 3.40
CA GLN A 73 15.58 -13.12 3.61
C GLN A 73 15.57 -13.72 5.03
N SER A 74 15.19 -12.90 6.02
CA SER A 74 15.06 -13.37 7.41
C SER A 74 13.80 -14.20 7.60
N LEU A 75 12.69 -13.82 6.97
CA LEU A 75 11.43 -14.57 7.02
C LEU A 75 11.54 -15.95 6.38
N GLU A 76 12.24 -16.08 5.26
CA GLU A 76 12.51 -17.36 4.61
C GLU A 76 13.21 -18.36 5.53
N ARG A 77 14.13 -17.88 6.37
CA ARG A 77 14.82 -18.72 7.37
C ARG A 77 13.88 -19.20 8.48
N MET A 78 12.83 -18.43 8.77
CA MET A 78 11.85 -18.75 9.82
C MET A 78 10.86 -19.85 9.41
N LYS A 79 10.79 -20.22 8.12
CA LYS A 79 9.86 -21.21 7.57
C LYS A 79 8.38 -20.93 7.86
N LYS A 80 8.01 -19.66 8.02
CA LYS A 80 6.63 -19.20 8.19
C LYS A 80 6.03 -18.82 6.85
N SER A 81 4.69 -18.96 6.74
CA SER A 81 3.98 -18.49 5.57
C SER A 81 3.90 -16.97 5.57
N TYR A 82 4.30 -16.34 4.49
CA TYR A 82 4.28 -14.89 4.35
C TYR A 82 3.69 -14.46 3.00
N LEU A 83 3.15 -13.26 2.94
CA LEU A 83 2.68 -12.60 1.74
C LEU A 83 3.35 -11.23 1.63
N VAL A 84 3.97 -10.95 0.51
CA VAL A 84 4.54 -9.64 0.19
C VAL A 84 3.50 -8.82 -0.57
N ILE A 85 3.24 -7.60 -0.14
CA ILE A 85 2.35 -6.66 -0.81
C ILE A 85 3.16 -5.46 -1.30
N ASP A 86 3.12 -5.17 -2.58
CA ASP A 86 3.82 -4.03 -3.16
C ASP A 86 2.98 -3.36 -4.25
N HIS A 87 3.07 -2.03 -4.35
CA HIS A 87 2.36 -1.23 -5.35
C HIS A 87 3.11 -1.14 -6.69
N ASN A 88 4.36 -1.61 -6.73
CA ASN A 88 5.16 -1.62 -7.96
C ASN A 88 4.97 -2.94 -8.71
N PRO A 89 4.34 -2.92 -9.91
CA PRO A 89 4.07 -4.13 -10.68
C PRO A 89 5.36 -4.87 -11.09
N ASP A 90 6.45 -4.16 -11.35
CA ASP A 90 7.73 -4.79 -11.75
C ASP A 90 8.33 -5.60 -10.60
N VAL A 91 8.19 -5.11 -9.37
CA VAL A 91 8.60 -5.82 -8.16
C VAL A 91 7.77 -7.08 -7.98
N VAL A 92 6.45 -6.98 -8.11
CA VAL A 92 5.54 -8.12 -7.95
C VAL A 92 5.81 -9.20 -9.02
N ILE A 93 6.01 -8.79 -10.29
CA ILE A 93 6.37 -9.73 -11.36
C ILE A 93 7.69 -10.47 -11.06
N LYS A 94 8.68 -9.76 -10.53
CA LYS A 94 9.95 -10.36 -10.14
C LYS A 94 9.77 -11.36 -9.02
N LEU A 95 9.09 -10.99 -7.94
CA LEU A 95 8.79 -11.86 -6.81
C LEU A 95 8.04 -13.12 -7.24
N ALA A 96 7.03 -12.98 -8.09
CA ALA A 96 6.28 -14.11 -8.63
C ALA A 96 7.16 -15.08 -9.45
N LYS A 97 8.10 -14.55 -10.25
CA LYS A 97 9.08 -15.37 -10.99
C LYS A 97 10.03 -16.13 -10.07
N ASP A 98 10.39 -15.53 -8.95
CA ASP A 98 11.25 -16.13 -7.93
C ASP A 98 10.47 -17.11 -7.03
N GLY A 99 9.16 -17.33 -7.28
CA GLY A 99 8.31 -18.25 -6.52
C GLY A 99 7.88 -17.71 -5.15
N ILE A 100 7.99 -16.40 -4.94
CA ILE A 100 7.64 -15.72 -3.69
C ILE A 100 6.16 -15.31 -3.74
N HIS A 101 5.40 -15.68 -2.71
CA HIS A 101 4.00 -15.30 -2.61
C HIS A 101 3.86 -13.78 -2.50
N CYS A 102 3.22 -13.17 -3.47
CA CYS A 102 3.07 -11.73 -3.56
C CYS A 102 1.71 -11.31 -4.10
N LYS A 103 1.27 -10.14 -3.67
CA LYS A 103 0.04 -9.47 -4.12
C LYS A 103 0.37 -8.05 -4.57
N TYR A 104 -0.11 -7.69 -5.76
CA TYR A 104 -0.11 -6.30 -6.19
C TYR A 104 -1.17 -5.52 -5.43
N GLY A 105 -0.81 -4.39 -4.87
CA GLY A 105 -1.76 -3.51 -4.22
C GLY A 105 -1.11 -2.32 -3.53
N ASP A 106 -1.90 -1.28 -3.39
CA ASP A 106 -1.52 -0.08 -2.67
C ASP A 106 -1.97 -0.19 -1.20
N ALA A 107 -1.05 0.02 -0.27
CA ALA A 107 -1.36 -0.05 1.16
C ALA A 107 -2.25 1.11 1.64
N GLU A 108 -2.43 2.16 0.83
CA GLU A 108 -3.42 3.22 1.05
C GLU A 108 -4.85 2.79 0.70
N ASP A 109 -5.00 1.69 -0.04
CA ASP A 109 -6.30 1.16 -0.42
C ASP A 109 -6.94 0.39 0.75
N ILE A 110 -7.98 1.00 1.32
CA ILE A 110 -8.75 0.42 2.44
C ILE A 110 -9.42 -0.90 2.02
N GLU A 111 -9.84 -1.03 0.76
CA GLU A 111 -10.48 -2.25 0.26
C GLU A 111 -9.46 -3.39 0.23
N LEU A 112 -8.23 -3.12 -0.21
CA LEU A 112 -7.13 -4.08 -0.16
C LEU A 112 -6.88 -4.55 1.27
N LEU A 113 -6.76 -3.62 2.23
CA LEU A 113 -6.51 -3.97 3.63
C LEU A 113 -7.66 -4.78 4.24
N ALA A 114 -8.90 -4.53 3.82
CA ALA A 114 -10.07 -5.30 4.25
C ALA A 114 -10.12 -6.72 3.62
N GLU A 115 -9.60 -6.89 2.40
CA GLU A 115 -9.51 -8.20 1.75
C GLU A 115 -8.46 -9.12 2.38
N LEU A 116 -7.43 -8.54 3.01
CA LEU A 116 -6.43 -9.31 3.72
C LEU A 116 -7.06 -9.92 4.98
N LYS A 117 -6.93 -11.23 5.14
CA LYS A 117 -7.44 -11.96 6.32
C LYS A 117 -6.59 -11.68 7.56
N ALA A 118 -6.58 -10.40 7.98
CA ALA A 118 -5.70 -9.91 9.03
C ALA A 118 -6.08 -10.40 10.44
N GLU A 119 -7.27 -10.99 10.61
CA GLU A 119 -7.72 -11.52 11.89
C GLU A 119 -6.81 -12.63 12.44
N LYS A 120 -6.16 -13.39 11.53
CA LYS A 120 -5.32 -14.54 11.88
C LYS A 120 -3.83 -14.28 11.73
N VAL A 121 -3.46 -13.10 11.22
CA VAL A 121 -2.05 -12.79 11.02
C VAL A 121 -1.32 -12.69 12.37
N GLU A 122 -0.13 -13.27 12.43
CA GLU A 122 0.71 -13.21 13.62
C GLU A 122 1.56 -11.93 13.64
N MET A 123 2.00 -11.48 12.45
CA MET A 123 2.91 -10.35 12.31
C MET A 123 2.61 -9.55 11.03
N VAL A 124 2.66 -8.24 11.15
CA VAL A 124 2.59 -7.30 10.03
C VAL A 124 3.84 -6.43 10.05
N ILE A 125 4.52 -6.34 8.93
CA ILE A 125 5.74 -5.56 8.78
C ILE A 125 5.53 -4.56 7.65
N SER A 126 5.76 -3.27 7.90
CA SER A 126 5.75 -2.25 6.86
C SER A 126 7.13 -1.62 6.70
N THR A 127 7.59 -1.61 5.45
CA THR A 127 8.81 -0.90 5.05
C THR A 127 8.50 0.30 4.15
N ILE A 128 7.23 0.70 4.10
CA ILE A 128 6.76 1.87 3.37
C ILE A 128 7.26 3.13 4.08
N PRO A 129 7.84 4.11 3.36
CA PRO A 129 8.39 5.30 4.00
C PRO A 129 7.34 6.33 4.42
N ASP A 130 6.13 6.23 3.87
CA ASP A 130 5.06 7.19 4.10
C ASP A 130 4.44 7.05 5.49
N PHE A 131 4.30 8.18 6.19
CA PHE A 131 3.80 8.22 7.56
C PHE A 131 2.31 7.88 7.64
N ASP A 132 1.49 8.50 6.78
CA ASP A 132 0.02 8.37 6.83
C ASP A 132 -0.42 6.96 6.43
N THR A 133 0.23 6.38 5.44
CA THR A 133 0.05 4.97 5.03
C THR A 133 0.34 4.01 6.19
N ASN A 134 1.42 4.25 6.94
CA ASN A 134 1.75 3.41 8.09
C ASN A 134 0.73 3.55 9.23
N ILE A 135 0.23 4.75 9.49
CA ILE A 135 -0.86 4.96 10.46
C ILE A 135 -2.11 4.19 10.02
N LEU A 136 -2.48 4.26 8.73
CA LEU A 136 -3.62 3.53 8.19
C LEU A 136 -3.48 2.01 8.38
N ILE A 137 -2.30 1.46 8.08
CA ILE A 137 -2.01 0.02 8.29
C ILE A 137 -2.18 -0.34 9.77
N ILE A 138 -1.58 0.43 10.69
CA ILE A 138 -1.69 0.17 12.13
C ILE A 138 -3.17 0.18 12.56
N ASP A 139 -3.90 1.24 12.25
CA ASP A 139 -5.29 1.42 12.64
C ASP A 139 -6.15 0.26 12.10
N LYS A 140 -6.02 -0.10 10.82
CA LYS A 140 -6.78 -1.18 10.19
C LYS A 140 -6.45 -2.58 10.77
N ILE A 141 -5.19 -2.87 11.00
CA ILE A 141 -4.80 -4.14 11.62
C ILE A 141 -5.31 -4.21 13.06
N ARG A 142 -5.18 -3.14 13.84
CA ARG A 142 -5.65 -3.09 15.24
C ARG A 142 -7.17 -3.17 15.38
N GLU A 143 -7.93 -2.68 14.39
CA GLU A 143 -9.39 -2.85 14.35
C GLU A 143 -9.80 -4.32 14.36
N VAL A 144 -9.11 -5.18 13.60
CA VAL A 144 -9.48 -6.59 13.42
C VAL A 144 -8.62 -7.57 14.24
N ASN A 145 -7.38 -7.20 14.56
CA ASN A 145 -6.44 -8.07 15.26
C ASN A 145 -5.57 -7.30 16.27
N LYS A 146 -6.00 -7.32 17.54
CA LYS A 146 -5.28 -6.66 18.63
C LYS A 146 -4.00 -7.38 19.07
N LYS A 147 -3.79 -8.63 18.63
CA LYS A 147 -2.67 -9.48 19.06
C LYS A 147 -1.54 -9.56 18.04
N ALA A 148 -1.78 -9.16 16.80
CA ALA A 148 -0.76 -9.16 15.77
C ALA A 148 0.44 -8.29 16.20
N ILE A 149 1.65 -8.76 15.94
CA ILE A 149 2.86 -7.97 16.14
C ILE A 149 2.98 -7.02 14.93
N ILE A 150 3.00 -5.72 15.18
CA ILE A 150 3.13 -4.70 14.13
C ILE A 150 4.52 -4.07 14.20
N ILE A 151 5.27 -4.22 13.12
CA ILE A 151 6.63 -3.68 12.95
C ILE A 151 6.58 -2.65 11.83
N ILE A 152 6.98 -1.41 12.11
CA ILE A 152 6.96 -0.30 11.14
C ILE A 152 8.37 0.25 10.94
N THR A 153 8.71 0.62 9.71
CA THR A 153 9.94 1.37 9.45
C THR A 153 9.65 2.87 9.51
N ALA A 154 10.42 3.61 10.29
CA ALA A 154 10.35 5.07 10.37
C ALA A 154 11.67 5.70 9.91
N HIS A 155 11.58 6.90 9.34
CA HIS A 155 12.75 7.69 8.93
C HIS A 155 13.13 8.72 9.99
N HIS A 156 12.17 9.17 10.81
CA HIS A 156 12.37 10.16 11.84
C HIS A 156 11.96 9.63 13.22
N LEU A 157 12.70 10.00 14.24
CA LEU A 157 12.40 9.60 15.62
C LEU A 157 11.02 10.08 16.08
N ALA A 158 10.61 11.27 15.65
CA ALA A 158 9.29 11.81 15.98
C ALA A 158 8.14 10.95 15.44
N ASP A 159 8.31 10.36 14.26
CA ASP A 159 7.34 9.46 13.66
C ASP A 159 7.30 8.11 14.39
N ALA A 160 8.48 7.63 14.82
CA ALA A 160 8.57 6.39 15.59
C ALA A 160 7.76 6.47 16.90
N LEU A 161 7.83 7.59 17.61
CA LEU A 161 7.04 7.79 18.84
C LEU A 161 5.53 7.74 18.55
N LYS A 162 5.08 8.39 17.48
CA LYS A 162 3.67 8.37 17.07
C LYS A 162 3.20 6.96 16.65
N PHE A 163 4.05 6.18 15.98
CA PHE A 163 3.71 4.80 15.64
C PHE A 163 3.52 3.93 16.88
N TYR A 164 4.34 4.10 17.90
CA TYR A 164 4.14 3.42 19.19
C TYR A 164 2.83 3.85 19.87
N GLU A 165 2.52 5.14 19.90
CA GLU A 165 1.26 5.67 20.44
C GLU A 165 0.03 5.10 19.71
N LYS A 166 0.17 4.85 18.39
CA LYS A 166 -0.88 4.27 17.55
C LYS A 166 -1.00 2.75 17.68
N GLY A 167 -0.02 2.10 18.30
CA GLY A 167 -0.10 0.66 18.59
C GLY A 167 0.86 -0.20 17.78
N ALA A 168 1.91 0.36 17.19
CA ALA A 168 3.03 -0.44 16.70
C ALA A 168 3.78 -1.07 17.88
N ASP A 169 4.22 -2.32 17.73
CA ASP A 169 4.99 -3.03 18.77
C ASP A 169 6.49 -2.73 18.63
N TYR A 170 6.97 -2.57 17.39
CA TYR A 170 8.36 -2.24 17.10
C TYR A 170 8.46 -1.23 15.97
N VAL A 171 9.47 -0.33 16.09
CA VAL A 171 9.80 0.62 15.02
C VAL A 171 11.27 0.49 14.64
N ILE A 172 11.50 0.23 13.36
CA ILE A 172 12.85 0.13 12.78
C ILE A 172 13.26 1.52 12.27
N LEU A 173 14.42 2.00 12.69
CA LEU A 173 15.04 3.25 12.25
C LEU A 173 16.33 2.94 11.47
N PRO A 174 16.27 2.67 10.15
CA PRO A 174 17.41 2.15 9.39
C PRO A 174 18.64 3.04 9.40
N HIS A 175 18.44 4.36 9.48
CA HIS A 175 19.54 5.34 9.46
C HIS A 175 20.28 5.45 10.79
N TYR A 176 19.67 5.08 11.92
CA TYR A 176 20.31 5.12 13.23
C TYR A 176 21.18 3.89 13.49
N ILE A 177 20.86 2.76 12.87
CA ILE A 177 21.66 1.52 13.00
C ILE A 177 23.02 1.64 12.28
N SER A 178 23.12 2.51 11.28
CA SER A 178 24.34 2.69 10.48
C SER A 178 25.37 3.63 11.14
N GLY A 179 25.00 4.40 12.15
CA GLY A 179 25.85 5.38 12.80
C GLY A 179 26.75 4.83 13.90
N ASP A 180 26.44 3.67 14.48
CA ASP A 180 27.21 3.05 15.57
C ASP A 180 28.39 2.18 15.12
N HIS A 181 28.64 2.10 13.80
CA HIS A 181 29.77 1.32 13.22
C HIS A 181 30.76 2.16 12.40
N ALA A 182 30.80 3.50 12.62
CA ALA A 182 31.77 4.38 11.96
C ALA A 182 32.87 4.85 12.94
#